data_d5bfed41fe5661c13343bdfcdfdb229a
#
_entry.id   d5bfed41fe5661c13343bdfcdfdb229a
#
_cell.length_a   1.000
_cell.length_b   1.000
_cell.length_c   1.000
_cell.angle_alpha   90.00
_cell.angle_beta   90.00
_cell.angle_gamma   90.00
#
_symmetry.space_group_name_H-M   'P 1'
#
loop_
_entity.id
_entity.type
_entity.pdbx_description
1 polymer ?
#
loop_
_entity_poly.entity_id
_entity_poly.type
_entity_poly.pdbx_seq_one_letter_code
_entity_poly.pdbx_strand_id
1 'polypeptide(L)'
;MKEKLSFGLNKTGMKAAPFLSKEMLSEHEELNREPEDSSKDAMDMREEYIKGSDDVGSVPLPMSPQGAISAGLQVIKGNDPKILIDQLGERLAFERTGVRLYDALLTKCMAFGETDTLDVVRDFREEEARHFDLIRDAIESLGGDSTAVTPGADIAGVLGMGIMQVLTDPRTTLPQCIEAILIAELADNDAWKVLIQLCEKVGMPELAEQFREAELNESKHLNFMRSWYEALIIRDETKARAH
;
A
#
# COMPACT_ATOMS: atom_id res chain seq x y z
N MET A 1 21.68 -13.26 -15.33
CA MET A 1 20.27 -13.65 -15.24
C MET A 1 20.05 -14.52 -14.01
N LYS A 2 19.36 -14.00 -13.00
CA LYS A 2 18.93 -14.75 -11.81
C LYS A 2 17.42 -14.95 -11.93
N GLU A 3 16.99 -15.86 -12.79
CA GLU A 3 15.56 -16.02 -13.12
C GLU A 3 14.93 -17.33 -12.63
N LYS A 4 15.61 -18.15 -11.86
CA LYS A 4 15.03 -19.46 -11.48
C LYS A 4 15.03 -19.62 -9.96
N LEU A 5 13.84 -19.92 -9.44
CA LEU A 5 13.72 -20.60 -8.16
C LEU A 5 14.54 -21.89 -8.24
N SER A 6 15.46 -22.10 -7.33
CA SER A 6 16.33 -23.28 -7.32
C SER A 6 16.10 -24.08 -6.05
N PHE A 7 16.17 -25.39 -6.17
CA PHE A 7 16.35 -26.25 -5.01
C PHE A 7 17.75 -26.02 -4.43
N GLY A 8 17.83 -25.77 -3.13
CA GLY A 8 19.08 -25.48 -2.43
C GLY A 8 19.06 -26.02 -1.00
N LEU A 9 20.10 -25.67 -0.25
CA LEU A 9 20.23 -26.05 1.17
C LEU A 9 19.32 -25.21 2.07
N ASN A 10 18.02 -25.14 1.74
CA ASN A 10 17.05 -24.51 2.62
C ASN A 10 16.79 -25.42 3.83
N LYS A 11 17.19 -24.95 5.01
CA LYS A 11 17.03 -25.65 6.29
C LYS A 11 15.85 -25.11 7.12
N THR A 12 15.02 -24.25 6.55
CA THR A 12 13.78 -23.80 7.19
C THR A 12 12.75 -24.93 7.09
N GLY A 13 11.97 -25.10 8.11
CA GLY A 13 10.99 -26.17 8.18
C GLY A 13 11.47 -27.35 9.05
N MET A 14 10.60 -27.77 9.94
CA MET A 14 10.88 -28.75 10.98
C MET A 14 11.37 -30.11 10.45
N LYS A 15 10.90 -30.53 9.28
CA LYS A 15 11.30 -31.81 8.66
C LYS A 15 12.72 -31.79 8.12
N ALA A 16 13.27 -30.62 7.81
CA ALA A 16 14.66 -30.47 7.34
C ALA A 16 15.69 -30.57 8.49
N ALA A 17 15.25 -30.43 9.75
CA ALA A 17 16.08 -30.50 10.93
C ALA A 17 15.40 -31.34 12.05
N PRO A 18 15.20 -32.66 11.83
CA PRO A 18 14.35 -33.50 12.67
C PRO A 18 14.82 -33.61 14.13
N PHE A 19 16.14 -33.59 14.36
CA PHE A 19 16.69 -33.65 15.73
C PHE A 19 16.43 -32.35 16.50
N LEU A 20 16.75 -31.21 15.91
CA LEU A 20 16.50 -29.88 16.52
C LEU A 20 15.00 -29.62 16.72
N SER A 21 14.18 -30.05 15.76
CA SER A 21 12.72 -29.94 15.88
C SER A 21 12.15 -30.77 17.03
N LYS A 22 12.68 -31.97 17.23
CA LYS A 22 12.27 -32.82 18.34
C LYS A 22 12.69 -32.23 19.70
N GLU A 23 13.89 -31.69 19.78
CA GLU A 23 14.40 -31.02 20.96
C GLU A 23 13.54 -29.80 21.32
N MET A 24 13.30 -28.90 20.34
CA MET A 24 12.39 -27.76 20.50
C MET A 24 10.99 -28.15 20.97
N LEU A 25 10.41 -29.23 20.42
CA LEU A 25 9.07 -29.67 20.80
C LEU A 25 9.07 -30.23 22.24
N SER A 26 10.11 -30.98 22.64
CA SER A 26 10.21 -31.52 24.01
C SER A 26 10.40 -30.39 25.03
N GLU A 27 11.24 -29.40 24.76
CA GLU A 27 11.40 -28.23 25.60
C GLU A 27 10.12 -27.41 25.71
N HIS A 28 9.38 -27.26 24.57
CA HIS A 28 8.11 -26.58 24.55
C HIS A 28 7.05 -27.31 25.42
N GLU A 29 6.98 -28.64 25.36
CA GLU A 29 6.09 -29.43 26.21
C GLU A 29 6.44 -29.32 27.71
N GLU A 30 7.73 -29.19 28.07
CA GLU A 30 8.16 -28.96 29.44
C GLU A 30 7.82 -27.57 29.97
N LEU A 31 7.97 -26.55 29.12
CA LEU A 31 7.69 -25.14 29.45
C LEU A 31 6.17 -24.82 29.46
N ASN A 32 5.38 -25.53 28.66
CA ASN A 32 3.92 -25.36 28.57
C ASN A 32 3.14 -26.36 29.46
N ARG A 33 3.62 -26.64 30.62
CA ARG A 33 2.80 -27.32 31.65
C ARG A 33 1.68 -26.39 32.10
N GLU A 34 0.56 -26.50 31.37
CA GLU A 34 -0.67 -25.74 31.51
C GLU A 34 -0.46 -24.21 31.34
N PRO A 35 -0.75 -23.66 30.15
CA PRO A 35 -0.99 -22.24 30.08
C PRO A 35 -2.31 -22.00 30.84
N GLU A 36 -2.26 -21.45 32.04
CA GLU A 36 -3.30 -20.54 32.45
C GLU A 36 -3.57 -19.64 31.22
N ASP A 37 -4.81 -19.43 30.85
CA ASP A 37 -5.27 -18.85 29.57
C ASP A 37 -4.48 -17.58 29.15
N SER A 38 -3.22 -17.79 28.77
CA SER A 38 -2.26 -16.73 28.40
C SER A 38 -2.70 -15.95 27.16
N SER A 39 -3.60 -16.53 26.36
CA SER A 39 -4.22 -15.84 25.22
C SER A 39 -5.19 -14.76 25.69
N LYS A 40 -5.95 -15.00 26.77
CA LYS A 40 -6.87 -14.03 27.35
C LYS A 40 -6.10 -12.87 27.99
N ASP A 41 -5.07 -13.17 28.76
CA ASP A 41 -4.21 -12.16 29.37
C ASP A 41 -3.51 -11.30 28.29
N ALA A 42 -3.05 -11.92 27.20
CA ALA A 42 -2.45 -11.19 26.07
C ALA A 42 -3.46 -10.32 25.33
N MET A 43 -4.72 -10.75 25.20
CA MET A 43 -5.79 -9.95 24.62
C MET A 43 -6.17 -8.77 25.52
N ASP A 44 -6.32 -9.01 26.82
CA ASP A 44 -6.64 -7.99 27.82
C ASP A 44 -5.54 -6.91 27.85
N MET A 45 -4.27 -7.32 27.84
CA MET A 45 -3.13 -6.39 27.74
C MET A 45 -3.15 -5.56 26.48
N ARG A 46 -3.46 -6.17 25.32
CA ARG A 46 -3.57 -5.43 24.03
C ARG A 46 -4.74 -4.45 24.06
N GLU A 47 -5.87 -4.85 24.63
CA GLU A 47 -7.03 -3.97 24.77
C GLU A 47 -6.73 -2.76 25.66
N GLU A 48 -6.04 -2.98 26.78
CA GLU A 48 -5.58 -1.91 27.67
C GLU A 48 -4.60 -0.97 26.94
N TYR A 49 -3.64 -1.53 26.19
CA TYR A 49 -2.70 -0.76 25.37
C TYR A 49 -3.39 0.09 24.34
N ILE A 50 -4.39 -0.47 23.62
CA ILE A 50 -5.18 0.26 22.62
C ILE A 50 -5.96 1.41 23.28
N LYS A 51 -6.61 1.14 24.42
CA LYS A 51 -7.40 2.14 25.15
C LYS A 51 -6.56 3.25 25.80
N GLY A 52 -5.31 2.92 26.15
CA GLY A 52 -4.38 3.86 26.77
C GLY A 52 -3.46 4.59 25.80
N SER A 53 -3.50 4.25 24.49
CA SER A 53 -2.65 4.87 23.48
C SER A 53 -3.24 6.18 22.98
N ASP A 54 -2.36 7.13 22.68
CA ASP A 54 -2.72 8.37 21.98
C ASP A 54 -3.02 8.08 20.50
N ASP A 55 -3.71 9.01 19.84
CA ASP A 55 -3.93 8.97 18.39
C ASP A 55 -2.59 9.03 17.62
N VAL A 56 -2.55 8.47 16.41
CA VAL A 56 -1.36 8.49 15.52
C VAL A 56 -0.92 9.92 15.19
N GLY A 57 -1.81 10.87 15.34
CA GLY A 57 -1.54 12.28 15.11
C GLY A 57 -2.86 13.07 15.03
N SER A 58 -2.79 14.24 14.44
CA SER A 58 -3.97 15.09 14.25
C SER A 58 -4.03 15.64 12.83
N VAL A 59 -5.26 15.86 12.34
CA VAL A 59 -5.48 16.54 11.07
C VAL A 59 -5.09 18.02 11.23
N PRO A 60 -4.28 18.58 10.30
CA PRO A 60 -3.86 19.98 10.39
C PRO A 60 -5.06 20.92 10.29
N LEU A 61 -4.96 22.05 10.99
CA LEU A 61 -5.96 23.12 10.90
C LEU A 61 -5.94 23.78 9.51
N PRO A 62 -7.08 24.28 9.01
CA PRO A 62 -7.11 25.06 7.79
C PRO A 62 -6.15 26.25 7.88
N MET A 63 -5.24 26.37 6.93
CA MET A 63 -4.19 27.40 6.92
C MET A 63 -4.61 28.69 6.21
N SER A 64 -5.78 28.70 5.54
CA SER A 64 -6.30 29.89 4.85
C SER A 64 -7.66 30.30 5.40
N PRO A 65 -8.02 31.61 5.31
CA PRO A 65 -9.36 32.06 5.68
C PRO A 65 -10.48 31.39 4.89
N GLN A 66 -10.23 31.05 3.62
CA GLN A 66 -11.17 30.30 2.76
C GLN A 66 -11.35 28.88 3.27
N GLY A 67 -10.26 28.19 3.63
CA GLY A 67 -10.30 26.87 4.22
C GLY A 67 -11.05 26.84 5.54
N ALA A 68 -10.85 27.83 6.39
CA ALA A 68 -11.60 27.96 7.65
C ALA A 68 -13.10 28.16 7.41
N ILE A 69 -13.48 28.97 6.42
CA ILE A 69 -14.90 29.20 6.05
C ILE A 69 -15.47 27.89 5.45
N SER A 70 -14.75 27.24 4.55
CA SER A 70 -15.18 25.97 3.93
C SER A 70 -15.39 24.88 4.97
N ALA A 71 -14.45 24.70 5.90
CA ALA A 71 -14.55 23.75 6.99
C ALA A 71 -15.76 24.07 7.90
N GLY A 72 -15.98 25.34 8.23
CA GLY A 72 -17.14 25.78 9.00
C GLY A 72 -18.48 25.48 8.32
N LEU A 73 -18.57 25.68 7.00
CA LEU A 73 -19.76 25.35 6.22
C LEU A 73 -20.02 23.84 6.18
N GLN A 74 -18.99 23.01 6.10
CA GLN A 74 -19.13 21.55 6.15
C GLN A 74 -19.66 21.09 7.52
N VAL A 75 -19.13 21.65 8.61
CA VAL A 75 -19.63 21.34 9.96
C VAL A 75 -21.11 21.72 10.12
N ILE A 76 -21.53 22.87 9.60
CA ILE A 76 -22.94 23.31 9.62
C ILE A 76 -23.83 22.33 8.84
N LYS A 77 -23.32 21.71 7.77
CA LYS A 77 -24.03 20.66 6.99
C LYS A 77 -23.99 19.28 7.66
N GLY A 78 -23.38 19.15 8.83
CA GLY A 78 -23.25 17.88 9.57
C GLY A 78 -22.13 16.96 9.05
N ASN A 79 -21.23 17.47 8.22
CA ASN A 79 -20.06 16.75 7.74
C ASN A 79 -18.85 17.03 8.66
N ASP A 80 -17.96 16.05 8.83
CA ASP A 80 -16.67 16.27 9.48
C ASP A 80 -15.60 16.52 8.41
N PRO A 81 -15.14 17.76 8.23
CA PRO A 81 -14.14 18.10 7.20
C PRO A 81 -12.79 17.42 7.45
N LYS A 82 -12.50 17.00 8.69
CA LYS A 82 -11.25 16.31 9.04
C LYS A 82 -11.12 14.98 8.31
N ILE A 83 -12.22 14.24 8.14
CA ILE A 83 -12.21 12.95 7.45
C ILE A 83 -11.77 13.14 5.99
N LEU A 84 -12.30 14.13 5.29
CA LEU A 84 -11.91 14.38 3.90
C LEU A 84 -10.43 14.78 3.79
N ILE A 85 -9.98 15.71 4.65
CA ILE A 85 -8.57 16.15 4.63
C ILE A 85 -7.61 15.01 4.98
N ASP A 86 -7.98 14.16 5.94
CA ASP A 86 -7.16 12.98 6.28
C ASP A 86 -7.07 11.99 5.14
N GLN A 87 -8.17 11.69 4.46
CA GLN A 87 -8.21 10.79 3.31
C GLN A 87 -7.46 11.37 2.10
N LEU A 88 -7.54 12.68 1.86
CA LEU A 88 -6.73 13.34 0.84
C LEU A 88 -5.23 13.30 1.18
N GLY A 89 -4.87 13.49 2.45
CA GLY A 89 -3.49 13.39 2.91
C GLY A 89 -2.94 11.97 2.77
N GLU A 90 -3.75 10.96 3.12
CA GLU A 90 -3.44 9.54 2.91
C GLU A 90 -3.16 9.27 1.43
N ARG A 91 -4.08 9.71 0.55
CA ARG A 91 -3.95 9.52 -0.89
C ARG A 91 -2.71 10.20 -1.45
N LEU A 92 -2.44 11.47 -1.05
CA LEU A 92 -1.24 12.20 -1.47
C LEU A 92 0.06 11.45 -1.13
N ALA A 93 0.13 10.86 0.06
CA ALA A 93 1.29 10.08 0.49
C ALA A 93 1.42 8.78 -0.33
N PHE A 94 0.28 8.15 -0.67
CA PHE A 94 0.25 6.92 -1.44
C PHE A 94 0.70 7.17 -2.89
N GLU A 95 0.15 8.16 -3.60
CA GLU A 95 0.54 8.54 -4.97
C GLU A 95 2.04 8.86 -5.07
N ARG A 96 2.55 9.64 -4.10
CA ARG A 96 3.99 9.89 -4.01
C ARG A 96 4.80 8.60 -3.86
N THR A 97 4.26 7.62 -3.15
CA THR A 97 4.89 6.30 -3.01
C THR A 97 4.77 5.53 -4.32
N GLY A 98 3.64 5.54 -5.00
CA GLY A 98 3.39 4.95 -6.32
C GLY A 98 4.45 5.36 -7.34
N VAL A 99 4.71 6.66 -7.49
CA VAL A 99 5.79 7.16 -8.35
C VAL A 99 7.13 6.46 -8.07
N ARG A 100 7.49 6.29 -6.79
CA ARG A 100 8.76 5.66 -6.39
C ARG A 100 8.76 4.14 -6.59
N LEU A 101 7.60 3.51 -6.41
CA LEU A 101 7.43 2.07 -6.67
C LEU A 101 7.65 1.78 -8.16
N TYR A 102 7.06 2.59 -9.04
CA TYR A 102 7.25 2.46 -10.47
C TYR A 102 8.68 2.80 -10.93
N ASP A 103 9.35 3.79 -10.31
CA ASP A 103 10.78 4.05 -10.55
C ASP A 103 11.65 2.83 -10.18
N ALA A 104 11.36 2.17 -9.07
CA ALA A 104 12.05 0.95 -8.66
C ALA A 104 11.73 -0.22 -9.61
N LEU A 105 10.47 -0.37 -10.04
CA LEU A 105 10.07 -1.39 -11.01
C LEU A 105 10.76 -1.21 -12.36
N LEU A 106 10.85 0.01 -12.88
CA LEU A 106 11.59 0.31 -14.11
C LEU A 106 13.04 -0.16 -14.02
N THR A 107 13.68 0.09 -12.88
CA THR A 107 15.06 -0.37 -12.63
C THR A 107 15.15 -1.91 -12.65
N LYS A 108 14.17 -2.60 -12.08
CA LYS A 108 14.08 -4.07 -12.12
C LYS A 108 13.88 -4.58 -13.55
N CYS A 109 12.94 -4.01 -14.31
CA CYS A 109 12.70 -4.39 -15.70
C CYS A 109 13.98 -4.28 -16.54
N MET A 110 14.71 -3.16 -16.42
CA MET A 110 16.00 -3.00 -17.13
C MET A 110 17.02 -4.05 -16.69
N ALA A 111 17.14 -4.34 -15.40
CA ALA A 111 18.09 -5.32 -14.88
C ALA A 111 17.78 -6.76 -15.32
N PHE A 112 16.52 -7.09 -15.55
CA PHE A 112 16.07 -8.41 -16.03
C PHE A 112 15.98 -8.51 -17.55
N GLY A 113 16.19 -7.40 -18.28
CA GLY A 113 16.09 -7.36 -19.74
C GLY A 113 14.65 -7.43 -20.25
N GLU A 114 13.67 -7.08 -19.41
CA GLU A 114 12.27 -7.00 -19.78
C GLU A 114 12.00 -5.62 -20.38
N THR A 115 12.24 -5.48 -21.68
CA THR A 115 12.19 -4.20 -22.40
C THR A 115 10.83 -3.87 -22.99
N ASP A 116 10.01 -4.88 -23.25
CA ASP A 116 8.74 -4.74 -23.98
C ASP A 116 7.67 -4.00 -23.17
N THR A 117 7.79 -3.98 -21.86
CA THR A 117 6.85 -3.33 -20.92
C THR A 117 7.33 -1.99 -20.40
N LEU A 118 8.57 -1.57 -20.71
CA LEU A 118 9.17 -0.35 -20.14
C LEU A 118 8.35 0.92 -20.42
N ASP A 119 7.82 1.06 -21.63
CA ASP A 119 7.06 2.26 -22.00
C ASP A 119 5.72 2.31 -21.22
N VAL A 120 5.03 1.19 -21.09
CA VAL A 120 3.80 1.11 -20.28
C VAL A 120 4.06 1.43 -18.81
N VAL A 121 5.15 0.90 -18.25
CA VAL A 121 5.53 1.16 -16.85
C VAL A 121 5.90 2.64 -16.64
N ARG A 122 6.52 3.29 -17.64
CA ARG A 122 6.78 4.74 -17.60
C ARG A 122 5.49 5.55 -17.66
N ASP A 123 4.56 5.17 -18.52
CA ASP A 123 3.27 5.85 -18.64
C ASP A 123 2.50 5.78 -17.30
N PHE A 124 2.49 4.61 -16.64
CA PHE A 124 1.89 4.46 -15.32
C PHE A 124 2.58 5.34 -14.27
N ARG A 125 3.91 5.32 -14.24
CA ARG A 125 4.69 6.19 -13.34
C ARG A 125 4.35 7.68 -13.54
N GLU A 126 4.10 8.12 -14.77
CA GLU A 126 3.68 9.50 -15.07
C GLU A 126 2.22 9.75 -14.68
N GLU A 127 1.37 8.74 -14.75
CA GLU A 127 -0.02 8.81 -14.28
C GLU A 127 -0.06 8.97 -12.75
N GLU A 128 0.73 8.19 -11.99
CA GLU A 128 0.91 8.38 -10.54
C GLU A 128 1.34 9.81 -10.18
N ALA A 129 2.27 10.38 -10.94
CA ALA A 129 2.71 11.76 -10.72
C ALA A 129 1.57 12.78 -10.97
N ARG A 130 0.71 12.54 -11.96
CA ARG A 130 -0.48 13.37 -12.21
C ARG A 130 -1.53 13.21 -11.12
N HIS A 131 -1.72 12.00 -10.60
CA HIS A 131 -2.62 11.73 -9.47
C HIS A 131 -2.13 12.44 -8.20
N PHE A 132 -0.82 12.40 -7.94
CA PHE A 132 -0.22 13.18 -6.86
C PHE A 132 -0.53 14.68 -7.00
N ASP A 133 -0.33 15.26 -8.19
CA ASP A 133 -0.63 16.66 -8.44
C ASP A 133 -2.13 16.98 -8.27
N LEU A 134 -3.01 16.10 -8.74
CA LEU A 134 -4.46 16.23 -8.60
C LEU A 134 -4.88 16.28 -7.12
N ILE A 135 -4.36 15.39 -6.29
CA ILE A 135 -4.66 15.37 -4.85
C ILE A 135 -4.07 16.59 -4.14
N ARG A 136 -2.84 17.01 -4.47
CA ARG A 136 -2.23 18.23 -3.96
C ARG A 136 -3.13 19.44 -4.22
N ASP A 137 -3.53 19.61 -5.47
CA ASP A 137 -4.36 20.74 -5.89
C ASP A 137 -5.75 20.70 -5.22
N ALA A 138 -6.30 19.51 -5.00
CA ALA A 138 -7.54 19.33 -4.24
C ALA A 138 -7.38 19.80 -2.78
N ILE A 139 -6.32 19.41 -2.08
CA ILE A 139 -6.03 19.86 -0.71
C ILE A 139 -5.90 21.38 -0.65
N GLU A 140 -5.14 21.97 -1.57
CA GLU A 140 -4.91 23.42 -1.61
C GLU A 140 -6.18 24.17 -1.95
N SER A 141 -7.02 23.69 -2.85
CA SER A 141 -8.32 24.27 -3.18
C SER A 141 -9.29 24.31 -2.00
N LEU A 142 -9.16 23.35 -1.10
CA LEU A 142 -9.92 23.29 0.16
C LEU A 142 -9.30 24.17 1.26
N GLY A 143 -8.17 24.83 0.98
CA GLY A 143 -7.44 25.67 1.92
C GLY A 143 -6.59 24.89 2.93
N GLY A 144 -6.30 23.63 2.63
CA GLY A 144 -5.36 22.80 3.38
C GLY A 144 -3.90 23.08 3.01
N ASP A 145 -2.99 22.44 3.74
CA ASP A 145 -1.56 22.45 3.49
C ASP A 145 -1.14 21.07 2.97
N SER A 146 -0.85 20.99 1.68
CA SER A 146 -0.45 19.74 1.02
C SER A 146 0.94 19.21 1.45
N THR A 147 1.68 20.00 2.24
CA THR A 147 2.97 19.58 2.82
C THR A 147 2.82 19.00 4.24
N ALA A 148 1.64 19.13 4.84
CA ALA A 148 1.38 18.57 6.17
C ALA A 148 1.17 17.04 6.09
N VAL A 149 1.60 16.35 7.15
CA VAL A 149 1.37 14.91 7.31
C VAL A 149 0.13 14.71 8.16
N THR A 150 -0.88 14.07 7.59
CA THR A 150 -2.09 13.66 8.31
C THR A 150 -1.91 12.27 8.94
N PRO A 151 -2.75 11.83 9.90
CA PRO A 151 -2.70 10.48 10.43
C PRO A 151 -2.77 9.41 9.34
N GLY A 152 -3.67 9.57 8.36
CA GLY A 152 -3.78 8.66 7.21
C GLY A 152 -2.53 8.63 6.35
N ALA A 153 -1.88 9.79 6.13
CA ALA A 153 -0.61 9.87 5.39
C ALA A 153 0.53 9.12 6.08
N ASP A 154 0.59 9.17 7.40
CA ASP A 154 1.60 8.43 8.18
C ASP A 154 1.38 6.92 8.05
N ILE A 155 0.15 6.45 8.17
CA ILE A 155 -0.20 5.04 7.97
C ILE A 155 0.11 4.57 6.54
N ALA A 156 -0.22 5.37 5.51
CA ALA A 156 0.10 5.05 4.11
C ALA A 156 1.62 4.88 3.92
N GLY A 157 2.42 5.73 4.56
CA GLY A 157 3.88 5.61 4.55
C GLY A 157 4.37 4.28 5.15
N VAL A 158 3.79 3.85 6.26
CA VAL A 158 4.13 2.56 6.91
C VAL A 158 3.71 1.38 6.02
N LEU A 159 2.50 1.40 5.46
CA LEU A 159 2.00 0.33 4.58
C LEU A 159 2.86 0.17 3.32
N GLY A 160 3.30 1.27 2.72
CA GLY A 160 4.13 1.25 1.51
C GLY A 160 5.55 0.73 1.73
N MET A 161 6.07 0.72 2.96
CA MET A 161 7.45 0.31 3.26
C MET A 161 7.77 -1.12 2.84
N GLY A 162 6.89 -2.07 3.10
CA GLY A 162 7.10 -3.48 2.76
C GLY A 162 7.17 -3.70 1.25
N ILE A 163 6.30 -3.03 0.50
CA ILE A 163 6.28 -3.08 -0.97
C ILE A 163 7.59 -2.51 -1.53
N MET A 164 8.01 -1.35 -1.05
CA MET A 164 9.27 -0.73 -1.45
C MET A 164 10.49 -1.62 -1.14
N GLN A 165 10.51 -2.31 -0.01
CA GLN A 165 11.57 -3.24 0.35
C GLN A 165 11.66 -4.41 -0.64
N VAL A 166 10.54 -4.96 -1.08
CA VAL A 166 10.51 -6.01 -2.11
C VAL A 166 11.10 -5.50 -3.42
N LEU A 167 10.67 -4.33 -3.88
CA LEU A 167 11.11 -3.75 -5.16
C LEU A 167 12.59 -3.36 -5.17
N THR A 168 13.14 -2.94 -4.04
CA THR A 168 14.53 -2.47 -3.94
C THR A 168 15.52 -3.56 -3.53
N ASP A 169 15.07 -4.70 -3.02
CA ASP A 169 15.95 -5.82 -2.67
C ASP A 169 16.56 -6.43 -3.95
N PRO A 170 17.91 -6.46 -4.10
CA PRO A 170 18.55 -6.98 -5.30
C PRO A 170 18.35 -8.48 -5.53
N ARG A 171 17.79 -9.20 -4.57
CA ARG A 171 17.56 -10.66 -4.63
C ARG A 171 16.19 -11.02 -5.17
N THR A 172 15.23 -10.09 -5.15
CA THR A 172 13.87 -10.34 -5.61
C THR A 172 13.82 -10.48 -7.13
N THR A 173 12.98 -11.41 -7.57
CA THR A 173 12.72 -11.68 -8.99
C THR A 173 11.68 -10.71 -9.55
N LEU A 174 11.58 -10.61 -10.86
CA LEU A 174 10.57 -9.77 -11.51
C LEU A 174 9.13 -10.17 -11.12
N PRO A 175 8.72 -11.46 -11.13
CA PRO A 175 7.40 -11.85 -10.66
C PRO A 175 7.10 -11.39 -9.22
N GLN A 176 8.07 -11.49 -8.30
CA GLN A 176 7.90 -11.02 -6.92
C GLN A 176 7.71 -9.50 -6.84
N CYS A 177 8.40 -8.75 -7.70
CA CYS A 177 8.23 -7.30 -7.78
C CYS A 177 6.85 -6.92 -8.35
N ILE A 178 6.38 -7.62 -9.39
CA ILE A 178 5.05 -7.40 -9.97
C ILE A 178 3.94 -7.76 -8.96
N GLU A 179 4.10 -8.84 -8.19
CA GLU A 179 3.16 -9.19 -7.12
C GLU A 179 3.07 -8.08 -6.06
N ALA A 180 4.21 -7.49 -5.69
CA ALA A 180 4.24 -6.39 -4.73
C ALA A 180 3.53 -5.13 -5.27
N ILE A 181 3.72 -4.79 -6.56
CA ILE A 181 2.97 -3.71 -7.22
C ILE A 181 1.48 -4.05 -7.27
N LEU A 182 1.11 -5.27 -7.65
CA LEU A 182 -0.29 -5.69 -7.72
C LEU A 182 -1.03 -5.50 -6.37
N ILE A 183 -0.34 -5.71 -5.24
CA ILE A 183 -0.89 -5.43 -3.90
C ILE A 183 -1.14 -3.93 -3.72
N ALA A 184 -0.21 -3.07 -4.17
CA ALA A 184 -0.39 -1.62 -4.13
C ALA A 184 -1.60 -1.19 -4.98
N GLU A 185 -1.69 -1.67 -6.22
CA GLU A 185 -2.78 -1.36 -7.15
C GLU A 185 -4.16 -1.77 -6.63
N LEU A 186 -4.25 -2.92 -5.95
CA LEU A 186 -5.50 -3.37 -5.32
C LEU A 186 -5.96 -2.39 -4.23
N ALA A 187 -5.04 -1.95 -3.38
CA ALA A 187 -5.33 -0.98 -2.32
C ALA A 187 -5.70 0.38 -2.91
N ASP A 188 -4.98 0.79 -3.94
CA ASP A 188 -5.19 2.06 -4.61
C ASP A 188 -6.56 2.19 -5.26
N ASN A 189 -6.94 1.22 -6.07
CA ASN A 189 -8.27 1.17 -6.70
C ASN A 189 -9.42 1.30 -5.69
N ASP A 190 -9.31 0.63 -4.54
CA ASP A 190 -10.36 0.71 -3.52
C ASP A 190 -10.36 2.06 -2.79
N ALA A 191 -9.19 2.64 -2.55
CA ALA A 191 -9.07 3.94 -1.89
C ALA A 191 -9.63 5.08 -2.75
N TRP A 192 -9.38 5.10 -4.06
CA TRP A 192 -10.00 6.07 -4.98
C TRP A 192 -11.52 5.98 -4.96
N LYS A 193 -12.10 4.78 -4.98
CA LYS A 193 -13.55 4.58 -4.89
C LYS A 193 -14.16 5.13 -3.61
N VAL A 194 -13.48 4.91 -2.48
CA VAL A 194 -13.90 5.43 -1.18
C VAL A 194 -13.82 6.96 -1.16
N LEU A 195 -12.75 7.54 -1.71
CA LEU A 195 -12.56 9.00 -1.77
C LEU A 195 -13.62 9.65 -2.66
N ILE A 196 -13.97 9.07 -3.80
CA ILE A 196 -15.05 9.54 -4.68
C ILE A 196 -16.39 9.56 -3.91
N GLN A 197 -16.75 8.45 -3.25
CA GLN A 197 -17.98 8.37 -2.47
C GLN A 197 -18.01 9.39 -1.32
N LEU A 198 -16.87 9.64 -0.70
CA LEU A 198 -16.75 10.64 0.35
C LEU A 198 -16.98 12.05 -0.20
N CYS A 199 -16.39 12.40 -1.35
CA CYS A 199 -16.60 13.69 -2.01
C CYS A 199 -18.07 13.91 -2.38
N GLU A 200 -18.75 12.89 -2.91
CA GLU A 200 -20.19 12.95 -3.20
C GLU A 200 -21.00 13.18 -1.92
N LYS A 201 -20.71 12.44 -0.87
CA LYS A 201 -21.41 12.53 0.42
C LYS A 201 -21.29 13.91 1.06
N VAL A 202 -20.12 14.55 0.95
CA VAL A 202 -19.89 15.88 1.52
C VAL A 202 -20.33 17.03 0.57
N GLY A 203 -20.91 16.71 -0.58
CA GLY A 203 -21.46 17.66 -1.55
C GLY A 203 -20.41 18.36 -2.41
N MET A 204 -19.37 17.63 -2.81
CA MET A 204 -18.30 18.05 -3.72
C MET A 204 -18.30 17.21 -5.02
N PRO A 205 -19.38 17.22 -5.82
CA PRO A 205 -19.50 16.34 -6.97
C PRO A 205 -18.48 16.67 -8.08
N GLU A 206 -18.03 17.91 -8.18
CA GLU A 206 -17.02 18.33 -9.17
C GLU A 206 -15.66 17.69 -8.86
N LEU A 207 -15.30 17.60 -7.60
CA LEU A 207 -14.08 16.93 -7.15
C LEU A 207 -14.19 15.41 -7.34
N ALA A 208 -15.35 14.84 -7.00
CA ALA A 208 -15.62 13.43 -7.26
C ALA A 208 -15.46 13.06 -8.74
N GLU A 209 -15.90 13.93 -9.66
CA GLU A 209 -15.77 13.69 -11.11
C GLU A 209 -14.30 13.69 -11.56
N GLN A 210 -13.48 14.60 -11.04
CA GLN A 210 -12.04 14.61 -11.32
C GLN A 210 -11.36 13.32 -10.83
N PHE A 211 -11.75 12.83 -9.68
CA PHE A 211 -11.20 11.60 -9.11
C PHE A 211 -11.63 10.34 -9.85
N ARG A 212 -12.77 10.34 -10.56
CA ARG A 212 -13.18 9.20 -11.40
C ARG A 212 -12.25 8.98 -12.59
N GLU A 213 -11.64 10.03 -13.13
CA GLU A 213 -10.67 9.87 -14.20
C GLU A 213 -9.40 9.16 -13.68
N ALA A 214 -8.93 9.53 -12.49
CA ALA A 214 -7.81 8.86 -11.83
C ALA A 214 -8.16 7.38 -11.53
N GLU A 215 -9.33 7.10 -10.95
CA GLU A 215 -9.79 5.72 -10.67
C GLU A 215 -9.85 4.85 -11.93
N LEU A 216 -10.24 5.41 -13.08
CA LEU A 216 -10.21 4.70 -14.37
C LEU A 216 -8.79 4.36 -14.82
N ASN A 217 -7.81 5.20 -14.53
CA ASN A 217 -6.40 4.92 -14.83
C ASN A 217 -5.88 3.83 -13.91
N GLU A 218 -6.16 3.91 -12.61
CA GLU A 218 -5.80 2.87 -11.64
C GLU A 218 -6.38 1.50 -11.98
N SER A 219 -7.61 1.47 -12.49
CA SER A 219 -8.21 0.24 -12.98
C SER A 219 -7.45 -0.38 -14.18
N LYS A 220 -6.79 0.44 -15.02
CA LYS A 220 -5.91 -0.05 -16.10
C LYS A 220 -4.59 -0.56 -15.54
N HIS A 221 -3.98 0.16 -14.57
CA HIS A 221 -2.77 -0.28 -13.89
C HIS A 221 -2.97 -1.66 -13.24
N LEU A 222 -4.02 -1.80 -12.44
CA LEU A 222 -4.37 -3.06 -11.79
C LEU A 222 -4.56 -4.21 -12.77
N ASN A 223 -5.33 -3.99 -13.85
CA ASN A 223 -5.59 -5.03 -14.83
C ASN A 223 -4.33 -5.44 -15.61
N PHE A 224 -3.48 -4.47 -15.94
CA PHE A 224 -2.20 -4.74 -16.58
C PHE A 224 -1.27 -5.54 -15.66
N MET A 225 -1.08 -5.08 -14.42
CA MET A 225 -0.20 -5.77 -13.44
C MET A 225 -0.68 -7.18 -13.15
N ARG A 226 -1.99 -7.40 -13.02
CA ARG A 226 -2.58 -8.73 -12.85
C ARG A 226 -2.26 -9.65 -14.04
N SER A 227 -2.52 -9.19 -15.24
CA SER A 227 -2.28 -9.97 -16.46
C SER A 227 -0.80 -10.26 -16.65
N TRP A 228 0.06 -9.31 -16.34
CA TRP A 228 1.50 -9.48 -16.43
C TRP A 228 2.03 -10.48 -15.39
N TYR A 229 1.57 -10.37 -14.15
CA TYR A 229 1.91 -11.33 -13.10
C TYR A 229 1.53 -12.77 -13.49
N GLU A 230 0.29 -12.96 -13.93
CA GLU A 230 -0.20 -14.25 -14.41
C GLU A 230 0.67 -14.81 -15.55
N ALA A 231 0.98 -13.98 -16.54
CA ALA A 231 1.80 -14.37 -17.69
C ALA A 231 3.22 -14.80 -17.27
N LEU A 232 3.83 -14.10 -16.30
CA LEU A 232 5.16 -14.44 -15.79
C LEU A 232 5.16 -15.78 -15.05
N ILE A 233 4.18 -16.03 -14.18
CA ILE A 233 4.05 -17.28 -13.43
C ILE A 233 3.81 -18.47 -14.36
N ILE A 234 2.90 -18.35 -15.33
CA ILE A 234 2.59 -19.42 -16.29
C ILE A 234 3.78 -19.69 -17.23
N ARG A 235 4.48 -18.63 -17.67
CA ARG A 235 5.69 -18.77 -18.50
C ARG A 235 6.79 -19.57 -17.80
N ASP A 236 7.00 -19.32 -16.52
CA ASP A 236 8.02 -20.01 -15.73
C ASP A 236 7.67 -21.49 -15.51
N GLU A 237 6.40 -21.82 -15.27
CA GLU A 237 5.92 -23.20 -15.21
C GLU A 237 6.15 -23.97 -16.53
N THR A 238 5.87 -23.31 -17.66
CA THR A 238 6.01 -23.92 -18.98
C THR A 238 7.48 -24.20 -19.31
N LYS A 239 8.39 -23.30 -18.97
CA LYS A 239 9.83 -23.48 -19.14
C LYS A 239 10.36 -24.60 -18.24
N ALA A 240 9.83 -24.76 -17.03
CA ALA A 240 10.23 -25.82 -16.11
C ALA A 240 9.84 -27.24 -16.60
N ARG A 241 8.75 -27.36 -17.38
CA ARG A 241 8.30 -28.63 -17.96
C ARG A 241 9.03 -29.02 -19.25
N ALA A 242 9.72 -28.08 -19.90
CA ALA A 242 10.44 -28.31 -21.17
C ALA A 242 11.89 -28.76 -20.97
N HIS A 243 12.34 -28.96 -19.74
CA HIS A 243 13.66 -29.42 -19.32
C HIS A 243 13.53 -30.62 -18.38
#